data_b9a06c16609c4cc11b0d89ab644b6a8d
#
_entry.id   b9a06c16609c4cc11b0d89ab644b6a8d
#
_cell.length_a   1.000
_cell.length_b   1.000
_cell.length_c   1.000
_cell.angle_alpha   90.00
_cell.angle_beta   90.00
_cell.angle_gamma   90.00
#
_symmetry.space_group_name_H-M   'P 1'
#
loop_
_entity.id
_entity.type
_entity.pdbx_description
1 polymer ?
#
loop_
_entity_poly.entity_id
_entity_poly.type
_entity_poly.pdbx_seq_one_letter_code
_entity_poly.pdbx_strand_id
1 'polypeptide(L)'
;GYVQLYIGEGKGKTTAALGLTIRAIGAGLRVAFFQFFKPPTSSEVKVLKGFFPQVFYKSFHNGGFVKGKPSQELIEEIRKGWKSALEVAEEGKYQVLVLDELTYAINWAIITETELLSFLHKKPTALEVVITGRYAPQSLIDAANLVTEMKMIKHYFDCGAPARLGIEK
;
A
#
# COMPACT_ATOMS: atom_id res chain seq x y z
N GLY A 1 6.80 10.41 12.86
CA GLY A 1 6.93 9.72 11.59
C GLY A 1 6.38 10.53 10.43
N TYR A 2 6.94 10.31 9.29
CA TYR A 2 6.64 11.03 8.06
C TYR A 2 5.62 10.28 7.19
N VAL A 3 5.17 10.93 6.12
CA VAL A 3 4.34 10.33 5.06
C VAL A 3 5.22 10.17 3.83
N GLN A 4 5.37 8.92 3.38
CA GLN A 4 6.10 8.56 2.17
C GLN A 4 5.12 8.10 1.10
N LEU A 5 5.27 8.57 -0.12
CA LEU A 5 4.42 8.26 -1.26
C LEU A 5 5.27 7.69 -2.40
N TYR A 6 5.00 6.45 -2.80
CA TYR A 6 5.65 5.81 -3.93
C TYR A 6 4.66 5.62 -5.06
N ILE A 7 4.81 6.41 -6.12
CA ILE A 7 3.86 6.46 -7.25
C ILE A 7 4.53 6.15 -8.59
N GLY A 8 3.76 6.17 -9.64
CA GLY A 8 4.24 6.04 -11.02
C GLY A 8 3.89 4.71 -11.67
N GLU A 9 4.05 4.65 -12.98
CA GLU A 9 3.72 3.48 -13.79
C GLU A 9 4.79 2.39 -13.77
N GLY A 10 6.02 2.74 -13.41
CA GLY A 10 7.14 1.82 -13.34
C GLY A 10 7.00 0.78 -12.24
N LYS A 11 7.65 -0.36 -12.45
CA LYS A 11 7.79 -1.43 -11.46
C LYS A 11 8.61 -0.95 -10.25
N GLY A 12 8.30 -1.44 -9.05
CA GLY A 12 9.14 -1.24 -7.86
C GLY A 12 8.43 -0.62 -6.67
N LYS A 13 7.24 -0.06 -6.79
CA LYS A 13 6.51 0.59 -5.68
C LYS A 13 6.31 -0.33 -4.48
N THR A 14 5.65 -1.46 -4.68
CA THR A 14 5.47 -2.49 -3.64
C THR A 14 6.83 -3.03 -3.18
N THR A 15 7.79 -3.25 -4.10
CA THR A 15 9.14 -3.73 -3.76
C THR A 15 9.88 -2.74 -2.84
N ALA A 16 9.75 -1.43 -3.08
CA ALA A 16 10.32 -0.40 -2.20
C ALA A 16 9.66 -0.42 -0.81
N ALA A 17 8.33 -0.53 -0.74
CA ALA A 17 7.61 -0.65 0.52
C ALA A 17 7.99 -1.91 1.29
N LEU A 18 8.19 -3.05 0.60
CA LEU A 18 8.70 -4.28 1.19
C LEU A 18 10.16 -4.13 1.67
N GLY A 19 11.01 -3.47 0.90
CA GLY A 19 12.39 -3.16 1.31
C GLY A 19 12.44 -2.31 2.58
N LEU A 20 11.58 -1.30 2.69
CA LEU A 20 11.44 -0.52 3.91
C LEU A 20 10.90 -1.36 5.07
N THR A 21 9.94 -2.24 4.82
CA THR A 21 9.41 -3.17 5.83
C THR A 21 10.52 -4.06 6.40
N ILE A 22 11.35 -4.67 5.54
CA ILE A 22 12.50 -5.49 5.97
C ILE A 22 13.49 -4.67 6.80
N ARG A 23 13.79 -3.45 6.38
CA ARG A 23 14.68 -2.53 7.13
C ARG A 23 14.10 -2.19 8.50
N ALA A 24 12.82 -1.90 8.58
CA ALA A 24 12.12 -1.59 9.83
C ALA A 24 12.17 -2.77 10.81
N ILE A 25 11.87 -4.00 10.33
CA ILE A 25 11.96 -5.22 11.13
C ILE A 25 13.39 -5.44 11.64
N GLY A 26 14.39 -5.26 10.76
CA GLY A 26 15.81 -5.38 11.14
C GLY A 26 16.24 -4.38 12.22
N ALA A 27 15.55 -3.25 12.32
CA ALA A 27 15.72 -2.26 13.38
C ALA A 27 14.85 -2.51 14.63
N GLY A 28 14.12 -3.62 14.69
CA GLY A 28 13.23 -3.97 15.79
C GLY A 28 11.88 -3.26 15.79
N LEU A 29 11.53 -2.55 14.71
CA LEU A 29 10.23 -1.89 14.57
C LEU A 29 9.14 -2.89 14.15
N ARG A 30 7.90 -2.60 14.52
CA ARG A 30 6.72 -3.36 14.11
C ARG A 30 6.03 -2.65 12.95
N VAL A 31 5.63 -3.43 11.95
CA VAL A 31 5.02 -2.93 10.71
C VAL A 31 3.61 -3.49 10.55
N ALA A 32 2.64 -2.64 10.25
CA ALA A 32 1.34 -3.05 9.74
C ALA A 32 1.35 -2.87 8.21
N PHE A 33 1.16 -3.95 7.46
CA PHE A 33 1.19 -3.96 6.01
C PHE A 33 -0.20 -4.31 5.45
N PHE A 34 -0.87 -3.33 4.89
CA PHE A 34 -2.19 -3.45 4.28
C PHE A 34 -2.04 -3.41 2.76
N GLN A 35 -2.53 -4.44 2.08
CA GLN A 35 -2.49 -4.54 0.63
C GLN A 35 -3.91 -4.45 0.07
N PHE A 36 -4.17 -3.47 -0.78
CA PHE A 36 -5.46 -3.23 -1.40
C PHE A 36 -5.48 -3.74 -2.85
N PHE A 37 -6.64 -4.23 -3.31
CA PHE A 37 -6.87 -4.67 -4.70
C PHE A 37 -6.02 -5.84 -5.20
N LYS A 38 -5.18 -6.42 -4.35
CA LYS A 38 -4.35 -7.57 -4.70
C LYS A 38 -4.71 -8.79 -3.86
N PRO A 39 -4.84 -9.97 -4.48
CA PRO A 39 -5.01 -11.23 -3.73
C PRO A 39 -3.71 -11.58 -2.97
N PRO A 40 -3.82 -12.26 -1.81
CA PRO A 40 -2.66 -12.63 -1.00
C PRO A 40 -1.92 -13.86 -1.56
N THR A 41 -1.70 -13.88 -2.88
CA THR A 41 -1.11 -15.02 -3.61
C THR A 41 0.33 -14.76 -4.06
N SER A 42 0.81 -13.52 -3.94
CA SER A 42 2.18 -13.17 -4.30
C SER A 42 3.20 -13.74 -3.31
N SER A 43 4.42 -13.96 -3.79
CA SER A 43 5.47 -14.66 -3.03
C SER A 43 5.85 -13.95 -1.74
N GLU A 44 5.86 -12.61 -1.75
CA GLU A 44 6.17 -11.78 -0.58
C GLU A 44 5.21 -11.96 0.59
N VAL A 45 3.96 -12.34 0.32
CA VAL A 45 2.95 -12.53 1.37
C VAL A 45 3.33 -13.65 2.34
N LYS A 46 3.96 -14.72 1.82
CA LYS A 46 4.46 -15.83 2.66
C LYS A 46 5.53 -15.34 3.63
N VAL A 47 6.42 -14.48 3.15
CA VAL A 47 7.49 -13.90 3.96
C VAL A 47 6.92 -12.95 5.00
N LEU A 48 6.02 -12.04 4.61
CA LEU A 48 5.38 -11.09 5.54
C LEU A 48 4.65 -11.80 6.67
N LYS A 49 3.90 -12.86 6.35
CA LYS A 49 3.21 -13.68 7.37
C LYS A 49 4.17 -14.44 8.28
N GLY A 50 5.35 -14.82 7.78
CA GLY A 50 6.39 -15.49 8.55
C GLY A 50 7.04 -14.58 9.61
N PHE A 51 6.96 -13.26 9.48
CA PHE A 51 7.47 -12.29 10.46
C PHE A 51 6.47 -11.89 11.55
N PHE A 52 5.33 -12.58 11.67
CA PHE A 52 4.41 -12.31 12.77
C PHE A 52 5.11 -12.64 14.14
N PRO A 53 4.99 -11.80 15.19
CA PRO A 53 4.12 -10.63 15.30
C PRO A 53 4.74 -9.27 14.87
N GLN A 54 5.96 -9.24 14.38
CA GLN A 54 6.60 -8.00 13.95
C GLN A 54 5.89 -7.37 12.74
N VAL A 55 5.37 -8.22 11.82
CA VAL A 55 4.55 -7.76 10.70
C VAL A 55 3.11 -8.24 10.86
N PHE A 56 2.19 -7.29 10.89
CA PHE A 56 0.76 -7.55 10.79
C PHE A 56 0.35 -7.33 9.33
N TYR A 57 0.04 -8.40 8.63
CA TYR A 57 -0.34 -8.35 7.22
C TYR A 57 -1.83 -8.60 7.02
N LYS A 58 -2.48 -7.74 6.23
CA LYS A 58 -3.83 -7.96 5.72
C LYS A 58 -3.93 -7.57 4.25
N SER A 59 -4.80 -8.29 3.51
CA SER A 59 -5.12 -8.03 2.10
C SER A 59 -6.63 -7.87 1.93
N PHE A 60 -7.03 -6.89 1.12
CA PHE A 60 -8.43 -6.54 0.84
C PHE A 60 -8.68 -6.54 -0.67
N HIS A 61 -9.43 -7.52 -1.12
CA HIS A 61 -9.74 -7.77 -2.53
C HIS A 61 -10.94 -8.71 -2.64
N ASN A 62 -11.49 -8.88 -3.82
CA ASN A 62 -12.60 -9.81 -4.10
C ASN A 62 -12.25 -10.90 -5.16
N GLY A 63 -10.98 -11.22 -5.32
CA GLY A 63 -10.52 -12.39 -6.09
C GLY A 63 -10.10 -12.17 -7.54
N GLY A 64 -10.14 -10.95 -8.08
CA GLY A 64 -9.76 -10.71 -9.49
C GLY A 64 -9.07 -9.37 -9.73
N PHE A 65 -8.49 -9.23 -10.94
CA PHE A 65 -8.06 -7.92 -11.42
C PHE A 65 -9.28 -7.06 -11.73
N VAL A 66 -9.31 -5.85 -11.21
CA VAL A 66 -10.38 -4.91 -11.48
C VAL A 66 -10.25 -4.38 -12.90
N LYS A 67 -11.19 -4.76 -13.76
CA LYS A 67 -11.35 -4.21 -15.12
C LYS A 67 -12.57 -3.30 -15.12
N GLY A 68 -12.37 -2.00 -15.33
CA GLY A 68 -13.45 -1.02 -15.32
C GLY A 68 -13.82 -0.54 -13.91
N LYS A 69 -15.11 -0.33 -13.66
CA LYS A 69 -15.60 0.13 -12.35
C LYS A 69 -15.55 -1.01 -11.31
N PRO A 70 -15.14 -0.74 -10.07
CA PRO A 70 -15.15 -1.72 -8.99
C PRO A 70 -16.59 -2.17 -8.69
N SER A 71 -16.76 -3.46 -8.34
CA SER A 71 -18.06 -3.97 -7.89
C SER A 71 -18.40 -3.44 -6.49
N GLN A 72 -19.67 -3.55 -6.11
CA GLN A 72 -20.12 -3.13 -4.78
C GLN A 72 -19.40 -3.91 -3.68
N GLU A 73 -19.23 -5.22 -3.85
CA GLU A 73 -18.53 -6.09 -2.89
C GLU A 73 -17.07 -5.67 -2.71
N LEU A 74 -16.40 -5.29 -3.80
CA LEU A 74 -15.03 -4.79 -3.73
C LEU A 74 -14.97 -3.45 -3.00
N ILE A 75 -15.90 -2.53 -3.28
CA ILE A 75 -16.00 -1.24 -2.59
C ILE A 75 -16.13 -1.47 -1.07
N GLU A 76 -17.02 -2.36 -0.65
CA GLU A 76 -17.24 -2.69 0.77
C GLU A 76 -15.98 -3.29 1.41
N GLU A 77 -15.31 -4.21 0.72
CA GLU A 77 -14.06 -4.83 1.20
C GLU A 77 -12.93 -3.80 1.35
N ILE A 78 -12.78 -2.88 0.39
CA ILE A 78 -11.78 -1.80 0.46
C ILE A 78 -12.11 -0.83 1.60
N ARG A 79 -13.38 -0.45 1.78
CA ARG A 79 -13.84 0.38 2.90
C ARG A 79 -13.55 -0.28 4.25
N LYS A 80 -13.79 -1.59 4.37
CA LYS A 80 -13.46 -2.38 5.55
C LYS A 80 -11.95 -2.38 5.83
N GLY A 81 -11.15 -2.52 4.77
CA GLY A 81 -9.69 -2.43 4.85
C GLY A 81 -9.22 -1.07 5.35
N TRP A 82 -9.78 0.00 4.83
CA TRP A 82 -9.49 1.37 5.26
C TRP A 82 -9.82 1.56 6.75
N LYS A 83 -11.01 1.17 7.17
CA LYS A 83 -11.40 1.24 8.59
C LYS A 83 -10.41 0.47 9.49
N SER A 84 -10.06 -0.76 9.09
CA SER A 84 -9.06 -1.57 9.84
C SER A 84 -7.68 -0.90 9.89
N ALA A 85 -7.26 -0.20 8.84
CA ALA A 85 -5.98 0.53 8.84
C ALA A 85 -6.00 1.71 9.82
N LEU A 86 -7.12 2.45 9.90
CA LEU A 86 -7.29 3.53 10.88
C LEU A 86 -7.24 3.00 12.32
N GLU A 87 -7.97 1.92 12.61
CA GLU A 87 -7.97 1.28 13.94
C GLU A 87 -6.55 0.85 14.34
N VAL A 88 -5.82 0.20 13.44
CA VAL A 88 -4.44 -0.24 13.68
C VAL A 88 -3.48 0.95 13.89
N ALA A 89 -3.69 2.06 13.18
CA ALA A 89 -2.90 3.27 13.36
C ALA A 89 -3.09 3.88 14.76
N GLU A 90 -4.32 3.84 15.29
CA GLU A 90 -4.67 4.38 16.61
C GLU A 90 -4.18 3.48 17.76
N GLU A 91 -4.05 2.17 17.54
CA GLU A 91 -3.56 1.24 18.57
C GLU A 91 -2.15 1.56 19.08
N GLY A 92 -1.33 2.29 18.33
CA GLY A 92 0.03 2.65 18.69
C GLY A 92 1.03 1.47 18.78
N LYS A 93 0.62 0.29 18.33
CA LYS A 93 1.44 -0.93 18.38
C LYS A 93 2.48 -1.01 17.26
N TYR A 94 2.26 -0.30 16.15
CA TYR A 94 3.09 -0.34 14.96
C TYR A 94 3.74 1.02 14.73
N GLN A 95 5.01 1.01 14.38
CA GLN A 95 5.77 2.22 14.07
C GLN A 95 5.69 2.59 12.59
N VAL A 96 5.36 1.61 11.74
CA VAL A 96 5.21 1.80 10.29
C VAL A 96 3.88 1.23 9.83
N LEU A 97 3.11 2.01 9.09
CA LEU A 97 1.88 1.60 8.41
C LEU A 97 2.10 1.69 6.90
N VAL A 98 2.06 0.54 6.23
CA VAL A 98 2.12 0.46 4.76
C VAL A 98 0.71 0.26 4.21
N LEU A 99 0.33 1.12 3.28
CA LEU A 99 -0.95 1.13 2.56
C LEU A 99 -0.65 0.90 1.06
N ASP A 100 -0.39 -0.37 0.71
CA ASP A 100 0.02 -0.75 -0.65
C ASP A 100 -1.17 -0.72 -1.62
N GLU A 101 -1.01 -0.05 -2.76
CA GLU A 101 -2.01 0.20 -3.81
C GLU A 101 -3.22 1.06 -3.34
N LEU A 102 -3.10 1.80 -2.24
CA LEU A 102 -4.22 2.60 -1.71
C LEU A 102 -4.70 3.69 -2.68
N THR A 103 -3.80 4.25 -3.52
CA THR A 103 -4.19 5.35 -4.41
C THR A 103 -5.30 4.99 -5.40
N TYR A 104 -5.47 3.70 -5.73
CA TYR A 104 -6.62 3.25 -6.52
C TYR A 104 -7.97 3.49 -5.81
N ALA A 105 -8.01 3.34 -4.49
CA ALA A 105 -9.22 3.63 -3.73
C ALA A 105 -9.61 5.12 -3.81
N ILE A 106 -8.62 6.00 -3.88
CA ILE A 106 -8.85 7.44 -4.10
C ILE A 106 -9.35 7.69 -5.53
N ASN A 107 -8.68 7.12 -6.54
CA ASN A 107 -9.03 7.31 -7.95
C ASN A 107 -10.46 6.84 -8.29
N TRP A 108 -10.95 5.82 -7.58
CA TRP A 108 -12.32 5.33 -7.70
C TRP A 108 -13.30 5.94 -6.70
N ALA A 109 -12.87 6.97 -5.95
CA ALA A 109 -13.67 7.63 -4.91
C ALA A 109 -14.26 6.65 -3.88
N ILE A 110 -13.63 5.50 -3.66
CA ILE A 110 -13.98 4.56 -2.59
C ILE A 110 -13.60 5.17 -1.23
N ILE A 111 -12.43 5.80 -1.18
CA ILE A 111 -11.95 6.63 -0.08
C ILE A 111 -11.80 8.04 -0.65
N THR A 112 -12.33 9.04 0.02
CA THR A 112 -12.19 10.42 -0.44
C THR A 112 -10.82 10.99 -0.10
N GLU A 113 -10.34 11.94 -0.90
CA GLU A 113 -9.11 12.68 -0.58
C GLU A 113 -9.19 13.32 0.82
N THR A 114 -10.34 13.88 1.15
CA THR A 114 -10.59 14.52 2.46
C THR A 114 -10.42 13.52 3.62
N GLU A 115 -10.94 12.30 3.48
CA GLU A 115 -10.77 11.24 4.50
C GLU A 115 -9.29 10.89 4.69
N LEU A 116 -8.55 10.68 3.59
CA LEU A 116 -7.14 10.35 3.65
C LEU A 116 -6.31 11.50 4.24
N LEU A 117 -6.50 12.72 3.75
CA LEU A 117 -5.77 13.89 4.23
C LEU A 117 -6.05 14.17 5.72
N SER A 118 -7.33 14.01 6.15
CA SER A 118 -7.69 14.12 7.55
C SER A 118 -6.96 13.10 8.42
N PHE A 119 -6.86 11.85 7.97
CA PHE A 119 -6.07 10.83 8.66
C PHE A 119 -4.58 11.21 8.73
N LEU A 120 -3.98 11.59 7.61
CA LEU A 120 -2.55 11.96 7.58
C LEU A 120 -2.23 13.15 8.49
N HIS A 121 -3.14 14.10 8.61
CA HIS A 121 -2.99 15.24 9.51
C HIS A 121 -3.12 14.84 10.99
N LYS A 122 -4.00 13.89 11.31
CA LYS A 122 -4.31 13.47 12.68
C LYS A 122 -3.54 12.24 13.16
N LYS A 123 -2.83 11.54 12.27
CA LYS A 123 -2.10 10.32 12.61
C LYS A 123 -1.18 10.53 13.81
N PRO A 124 -0.91 9.49 14.60
CA PRO A 124 0.09 9.57 15.67
C PRO A 124 1.42 10.12 15.15
N THR A 125 2.03 11.06 15.87
CA THR A 125 3.27 11.73 15.43
C THR A 125 4.44 10.77 15.24
N ALA A 126 4.48 9.66 15.98
CA ALA A 126 5.51 8.62 15.86
C ALA A 126 5.29 7.68 14.65
N LEU A 127 4.06 7.61 14.08
CA LEU A 127 3.72 6.67 13.04
C LEU A 127 4.26 7.12 11.67
N GLU A 128 5.12 6.31 11.08
CA GLU A 128 5.52 6.41 9.67
C GLU A 128 4.43 5.81 8.79
N VAL A 129 3.99 6.53 7.76
CA VAL A 129 2.97 6.05 6.81
C VAL A 129 3.57 5.98 5.42
N VAL A 130 3.45 4.81 4.77
CA VAL A 130 3.91 4.57 3.40
C VAL A 130 2.71 4.25 2.53
N ILE A 131 2.49 5.03 1.49
CA ILE A 131 1.38 4.85 0.55
C ILE A 131 1.94 4.52 -0.82
N THR A 132 1.40 3.52 -1.51
CA THR A 132 1.78 3.21 -2.88
C THR A 132 0.59 3.25 -3.84
N GLY A 133 0.90 3.38 -5.13
CA GLY A 133 -0.06 3.28 -6.22
C GLY A 133 0.44 3.94 -7.51
N ARG A 134 -0.36 3.92 -8.58
CA ARG A 134 0.10 4.51 -9.85
C ARG A 134 0.02 6.02 -9.87
N TYR A 135 -1.11 6.57 -9.47
CA TYR A 135 -1.42 7.99 -9.54
C TYR A 135 -1.84 8.48 -8.17
N ALA A 136 -1.45 9.69 -7.85
CA ALA A 136 -1.90 10.37 -6.64
C ALA A 136 -2.41 11.77 -7.01
N PRO A 137 -3.48 12.26 -6.36
CA PRO A 137 -3.90 13.63 -6.52
C PRO A 137 -2.84 14.59 -5.97
N GLN A 138 -2.79 15.81 -6.51
CA GLN A 138 -1.81 16.82 -6.10
C GLN A 138 -1.89 17.10 -4.60
N SER A 139 -3.08 17.13 -4.03
CA SER A 139 -3.30 17.30 -2.59
C SER A 139 -2.57 16.27 -1.72
N LEU A 140 -2.49 15.00 -2.18
CA LEU A 140 -1.74 13.96 -1.49
C LEU A 140 -0.23 14.13 -1.68
N ILE A 141 0.21 14.54 -2.87
CA ILE A 141 1.62 14.86 -3.15
C ILE A 141 2.09 15.99 -2.24
N ASP A 142 1.29 17.04 -2.09
CA ASP A 142 1.61 18.21 -1.26
C ASP A 142 1.62 17.87 0.24
N ALA A 143 0.79 16.92 0.67
CA ALA A 143 0.71 16.46 2.06
C ALA A 143 1.82 15.48 2.44
N ALA A 144 2.46 14.84 1.46
CA ALA A 144 3.53 13.88 1.71
C ALA A 144 4.86 14.58 2.03
N ASN A 145 5.66 13.96 2.91
CA ASN A 145 6.99 14.46 3.26
C ASN A 145 8.08 13.92 2.31
N LEU A 146 7.83 12.79 1.66
CA LEU A 146 8.69 12.18 0.67
C LEU A 146 7.83 11.63 -0.46
N VAL A 147 8.15 12.00 -1.69
CA VAL A 147 7.49 11.46 -2.88
C VAL A 147 8.55 10.90 -3.82
N THR A 148 8.38 9.66 -4.22
CA THR A 148 9.23 9.01 -5.22
C THR A 148 8.36 8.52 -6.37
N GLU A 149 8.66 8.98 -7.58
CA GLU A 149 8.03 8.49 -8.80
C GLU A 149 8.88 7.39 -9.44
N MET A 150 8.29 6.21 -9.64
CA MET A 150 8.89 5.11 -10.39
C MET A 150 8.47 5.20 -11.85
N LYS A 151 9.30 5.80 -12.65
CA LYS A 151 9.05 6.02 -14.08
C LYS A 151 9.37 4.78 -14.89
N MET A 152 8.43 4.37 -15.74
CA MET A 152 8.64 3.29 -16.71
C MET A 152 9.39 3.81 -17.92
N ILE A 153 10.70 3.56 -17.99
CA ILE A 153 11.52 3.90 -19.16
C ILE A 153 11.46 2.79 -20.21
N LYS A 154 11.45 1.54 -19.76
CA LYS A 154 11.34 0.34 -20.59
C LYS A 154 10.74 -0.79 -19.74
N HIS A 155 9.83 -1.58 -20.30
CA HIS A 155 9.26 -2.73 -19.61
C HIS A 155 9.19 -3.96 -20.53
N TYR A 156 9.65 -5.09 -20.03
CA TYR A 156 9.62 -6.35 -20.79
C TYR A 156 8.19 -6.88 -21.01
N PHE A 157 7.21 -6.41 -20.27
CA PHE A 157 5.79 -6.70 -20.53
C PHE A 157 5.37 -6.24 -21.94
N ASP A 158 5.91 -5.12 -22.42
CA ASP A 158 5.64 -4.58 -23.75
C ASP A 158 6.18 -5.50 -24.86
N CYS A 159 7.12 -6.40 -24.51
CA CYS A 159 7.65 -7.45 -25.37
C CYS A 159 6.95 -8.81 -25.14
N GLY A 160 5.82 -8.84 -24.41
CA GLY A 160 5.03 -10.05 -24.18
C GLY A 160 5.55 -10.98 -23.09
N ALA A 161 6.52 -10.55 -22.26
CA ALA A 161 7.01 -11.38 -21.16
C ALA A 161 5.93 -11.59 -20.09
N PRO A 162 5.58 -12.85 -19.71
CA PRO A 162 4.59 -13.11 -18.69
C PRO A 162 5.12 -12.81 -17.30
N ALA A 163 4.21 -12.60 -16.34
CA ALA A 163 4.58 -12.46 -14.93
C ALA A 163 5.18 -13.78 -14.38
N ARG A 164 6.39 -13.69 -13.80
CA ARG A 164 7.17 -14.82 -13.30
C ARG A 164 7.06 -14.95 -11.79
N LEU A 165 7.02 -16.18 -11.30
CA LEU A 165 6.98 -16.46 -9.87
C LEU A 165 8.28 -15.96 -9.20
N GLY A 166 8.13 -15.26 -8.08
CA GLY A 166 9.26 -14.71 -7.31
C GLY A 166 9.90 -13.45 -7.92
N ILE A 167 9.42 -12.99 -9.10
CA ILE A 167 9.91 -11.76 -9.75
C ILE A 167 8.80 -10.72 -9.87
N GLU A 168 7.64 -11.07 -10.41
CA GLU A 168 6.45 -10.20 -10.51
C GLU A 168 5.29 -10.66 -9.62
N LYS A 169 5.29 -11.91 -9.17
CA LYS A 169 4.21 -12.50 -8.35
C LYS A 169 4.71 -13.55 -7.38
#